data_e7b2a736110d63e30897059eec1ac5b3
#
_entry.id   e7b2a736110d63e30897059eec1ac5b3
#
_cell.length_a   1.000
_cell.length_b   1.000
_cell.length_c   1.000
_cell.angle_alpha   90.00
_cell.angle_beta   90.00
_cell.angle_gamma   90.00
#
_symmetry.space_group_name_H-M   'P 1'
#
loop_
_entity.id
_entity.type
_entity.pdbx_description
1 polymer ?
#
loop_
_entity_poly.entity_id
_entity_poly.type
_entity_poly.pdbx_seq_one_letter_code
_entity_poly.pdbx_strand_id
1 'polypeptide(L)'
;NTTLAFVKNYENGDREFSFYRHPGADMMLSSDEVEYEQIKQSRLFHFGTLSMTDDNVKEATKRAIETAKNNGLIISFDPNLRPPLWKSLDDARNQIAYGLSQCDVLKISDNEIEFMTGTSDFDKGANILMERYPNIKLLNITAGADGSYSYYREIRAYVPSYLLGGTIDTTGAGDTFCGSVLNLSLIHISEPTR
;
A
#
# COMPACT_ATOMS: atom_id res chain seq x y z
N ASN A 1 24.08 -5.74 4.64
CA ASN A 1 24.27 -4.70 3.59
C ASN A 1 22.96 -4.01 3.29
N THR A 2 22.99 -2.71 2.95
CA THR A 2 21.81 -1.97 2.49
C THR A 2 21.33 -2.54 1.15
N THR A 3 20.03 -2.68 0.99
CA THR A 3 19.41 -2.98 -0.31
C THR A 3 19.69 -1.82 -1.28
N LEU A 4 20.07 -2.16 -2.51
CA LEU A 4 20.22 -1.19 -3.59
C LEU A 4 19.10 -1.40 -4.60
N ALA A 5 18.45 -0.32 -4.99
CA ALA A 5 17.48 -0.29 -6.07
C ALA A 5 18.03 0.58 -7.20
N PHE A 6 18.12 0.00 -8.39
CA PHE A 6 18.51 0.72 -9.60
C PHE A 6 17.25 0.96 -10.43
N VAL A 7 17.05 2.20 -10.83
CA VAL A 7 15.92 2.60 -11.68
C VAL A 7 16.46 2.99 -13.04
N LYS A 8 16.00 2.31 -14.07
CA LYS A 8 16.28 2.65 -15.46
C LYS A 8 15.03 3.28 -16.05
N ASN A 9 15.13 4.53 -16.42
CA ASN A 9 14.06 5.26 -17.11
C ASN A 9 14.22 5.09 -18.61
N TYR A 10 13.11 4.86 -19.31
CA TYR A 10 13.03 4.79 -20.77
C TYR A 10 12.42 6.08 -21.33
N GLU A 11 12.73 6.41 -22.59
CA GLU A 11 12.22 7.62 -23.25
C GLU A 11 10.69 7.67 -23.39
N ASN A 12 10.04 6.49 -23.39
CA ASN A 12 8.59 6.36 -23.42
C ASN A 12 7.91 6.57 -22.04
N GLY A 13 8.71 6.90 -20.99
CA GLY A 13 8.21 7.09 -19.62
C GLY A 13 8.13 5.81 -18.78
N ASP A 14 8.41 4.64 -19.36
CA ASP A 14 8.48 3.38 -18.62
C ASP A 14 9.70 3.31 -17.73
N ARG A 15 9.63 2.48 -16.72
CA ARG A 15 10.71 2.26 -15.75
C ARG A 15 10.92 0.77 -15.49
N GLU A 16 12.19 0.42 -15.36
CA GLU A 16 12.61 -0.90 -14.94
C GLU A 16 13.36 -0.79 -13.60
N PHE A 17 12.99 -1.66 -12.67
CA PHE A 17 13.66 -1.74 -11.37
C PHE A 17 14.52 -3.01 -11.31
N SER A 18 15.77 -2.84 -10.89
CA SER A 18 16.67 -3.93 -10.55
C SER A 18 17.09 -3.80 -9.09
N PHE A 19 17.04 -4.90 -8.35
CA PHE A 19 17.33 -4.90 -6.92
C PHE A 19 18.54 -5.77 -6.60
N TYR A 20 19.46 -5.23 -5.80
CA TYR A 20 20.48 -5.99 -5.12
C TYR A 20 20.09 -6.15 -3.64
N ARG A 21 19.48 -7.29 -3.32
CA ARG A 21 18.82 -7.57 -2.03
C ARG A 21 19.01 -9.04 -1.63
N HIS A 22 20.30 -9.47 -1.43
CA HIS A 22 20.62 -10.87 -1.11
C HIS A 22 21.67 -11.01 0.01
N PRO A 23 21.26 -11.00 1.30
CA PRO A 23 20.10 -10.33 1.85
C PRO A 23 20.31 -8.82 1.96
N GLY A 24 19.24 -8.04 1.84
CA GLY A 24 19.22 -6.64 2.24
C GLY A 24 19.01 -6.52 3.76
N ALA A 25 19.47 -5.44 4.37
CA ALA A 25 19.27 -5.21 5.80
C ALA A 25 17.80 -5.15 6.19
N ASP A 26 16.97 -4.64 5.29
CA ASP A 26 15.52 -4.56 5.44
C ASP A 26 14.83 -5.93 5.56
N MET A 27 15.41 -6.99 4.97
CA MET A 27 14.92 -8.37 5.11
C MET A 27 15.27 -8.99 6.47
N MET A 28 16.30 -8.47 7.13
CA MET A 28 16.86 -9.04 8.36
C MET A 28 16.21 -8.50 9.63
N LEU A 29 15.30 -7.53 9.52
CA LEU A 29 14.57 -6.98 10.66
C LEU A 29 13.79 -8.11 11.37
N SER A 30 14.16 -8.38 12.61
CA SER A 30 13.47 -9.34 13.46
C SER A 30 12.38 -8.68 14.29
N SER A 31 11.44 -9.47 14.78
CA SER A 31 10.35 -8.95 15.60
C SER A 31 10.83 -8.34 16.92
N ASP A 32 12.00 -8.72 17.42
CA ASP A 32 12.56 -8.19 18.67
C ASP A 32 13.23 -6.83 18.49
N GLU A 33 13.51 -6.41 17.26
CA GLU A 33 14.08 -5.11 16.93
C GLU A 33 13.02 -4.03 16.66
N VAL A 34 11.74 -4.39 16.67
CA VAL A 34 10.64 -3.45 16.43
C VAL A 34 10.27 -2.69 17.70
N GLU A 35 10.24 -1.36 17.60
CA GLU A 35 9.88 -0.45 18.70
C GLU A 35 8.36 -0.40 18.93
N TYR A 36 7.80 -1.45 19.53
CA TYR A 36 6.34 -1.60 19.73
C TYR A 36 5.71 -0.46 20.55
N GLU A 37 6.45 0.16 21.48
CA GLU A 37 5.93 1.28 22.26
C GLU A 37 5.68 2.52 21.38
N GLN A 38 6.47 2.75 20.34
CA GLN A 38 6.20 3.81 19.36
C GLN A 38 4.94 3.51 18.56
N ILE A 39 4.74 2.24 18.18
CA ILE A 39 3.51 1.82 17.49
C ILE A 39 2.30 2.13 18.37
N LYS A 40 2.29 1.71 19.64
CA LYS A 40 1.17 1.92 20.56
C LYS A 40 0.80 3.40 20.77
N GLN A 41 1.78 4.31 20.65
CA GLN A 41 1.59 5.75 20.80
C GLN A 41 1.14 6.43 19.50
N SER A 42 1.07 5.71 18.40
CA SER A 42 0.69 6.23 17.10
C SER A 42 -0.84 6.27 16.92
N ARG A 43 -1.32 7.00 15.94
CA ARG A 43 -2.74 7.05 15.57
C ARG A 43 -3.05 6.15 14.39
N LEU A 44 -2.05 5.88 13.57
CA LEU A 44 -2.14 5.10 12.35
C LEU A 44 -0.87 4.27 12.18
N PHE A 45 -1.03 3.06 11.69
CA PHE A 45 0.05 2.19 11.25
C PHE A 45 -0.09 1.91 9.75
N HIS A 46 0.96 2.26 8.99
CA HIS A 46 1.01 2.02 7.55
C HIS A 46 2.02 0.93 7.22
N PHE A 47 1.67 0.03 6.30
CA PHE A 47 2.57 -1.00 5.82
C PHE A 47 2.33 -1.33 4.34
N GLY A 48 3.30 -2.02 3.75
CA GLY A 48 3.23 -2.55 2.40
C GLY A 48 3.76 -3.98 2.34
N THR A 49 3.79 -4.58 1.15
CA THR A 49 4.18 -5.99 1.01
C THR A 49 5.67 -6.22 0.90
N LEU A 50 6.48 -5.20 0.70
CA LEU A 50 7.95 -5.36 0.59
C LEU A 50 8.57 -5.92 1.88
N SER A 51 7.99 -5.59 3.04
CA SER A 51 8.34 -6.17 4.33
C SER A 51 7.72 -7.55 4.59
N MET A 52 7.12 -8.18 3.58
CA MET A 52 6.50 -9.51 3.69
C MET A 52 7.11 -10.53 2.72
N THR A 53 8.22 -10.16 2.06
CA THR A 53 8.90 -10.99 1.05
C THR A 53 9.85 -12.03 1.66
N ASP A 54 10.24 -11.87 2.92
CA ASP A 54 11.10 -12.79 3.67
C ASP A 54 10.49 -13.12 5.02
N ASP A 55 10.77 -14.30 5.56
CA ASP A 55 10.10 -14.82 6.74
C ASP A 55 10.37 -14.00 8.00
N ASN A 56 11.60 -13.51 8.21
CA ASN A 56 11.95 -12.71 9.39
C ASN A 56 11.16 -11.38 9.41
N VAL A 57 11.29 -10.58 8.36
CA VAL A 57 10.63 -9.27 8.29
C VAL A 57 9.11 -9.41 8.18
N LYS A 58 8.63 -10.50 7.60
CA LYS A 58 7.20 -10.82 7.55
C LYS A 58 6.63 -11.05 8.95
N GLU A 59 7.34 -11.80 9.79
CA GLU A 59 6.93 -12.02 11.19
C GLU A 59 6.94 -10.70 11.97
N ALA A 60 7.99 -9.91 11.85
CA ALA A 60 8.07 -8.57 12.45
C ALA A 60 6.90 -7.67 12.01
N THR A 61 6.57 -7.67 10.71
CA THR A 61 5.47 -6.89 10.16
C THR A 61 4.11 -7.36 10.71
N LYS A 62 3.87 -8.67 10.76
CA LYS A 62 2.61 -9.22 11.30
C LYS A 62 2.42 -8.87 12.77
N ARG A 63 3.47 -9.00 13.58
CA ARG A 63 3.43 -8.63 15.00
C ARG A 63 3.23 -7.13 15.21
N ALA A 64 3.81 -6.29 14.33
CA ALA A 64 3.56 -4.85 14.35
C ALA A 64 2.10 -4.50 14.02
N ILE A 65 1.50 -5.15 13.00
CA ILE A 65 0.08 -5.01 12.65
C ILE A 65 -0.80 -5.43 13.83
N GLU A 66 -0.54 -6.57 14.44
CA GLU A 66 -1.29 -7.06 15.61
C GLU A 66 -1.22 -6.08 16.77
N THR A 67 -0.01 -5.56 17.06
CA THR A 67 0.19 -4.54 18.10
C THR A 67 -0.63 -3.28 17.80
N ALA A 68 -0.62 -2.80 16.57
CA ALA A 68 -1.38 -1.64 16.15
C ALA A 68 -2.90 -1.86 16.30
N LYS A 69 -3.41 -3.01 15.85
CA LYS A 69 -4.83 -3.38 15.98
C LYS A 69 -5.28 -3.48 17.43
N ASN A 70 -4.48 -4.13 18.28
CA ASN A 70 -4.79 -4.31 19.70
C ASN A 70 -4.80 -2.98 20.47
N ASN A 71 -4.18 -1.94 19.92
CA ASN A 71 -4.19 -0.59 20.49
C ASN A 71 -5.13 0.38 19.74
N GLY A 72 -5.99 -0.14 18.85
CA GLY A 72 -7.04 0.65 18.18
C GLY A 72 -6.55 1.63 17.14
N LEU A 73 -5.36 1.42 16.57
CA LEU A 73 -4.82 2.26 15.50
C LEU A 73 -5.58 2.02 14.20
N ILE A 74 -5.65 3.05 13.37
CA ILE A 74 -6.08 2.91 11.97
C ILE A 74 -4.98 2.16 11.21
N ILE A 75 -5.34 1.12 10.50
CA ILE A 75 -4.41 0.34 9.68
C ILE A 75 -4.53 0.76 8.23
N SER A 76 -3.44 1.26 7.66
CA SER A 76 -3.32 1.63 6.25
C SER A 76 -2.43 0.64 5.51
N PHE A 77 -2.83 0.28 4.30
CA PHE A 77 -2.11 -0.67 3.48
C PHE A 77 -1.97 -0.18 2.03
N ASP A 78 -0.74 -0.29 1.50
CA ASP A 78 -0.42 -0.16 0.08
C ASP A 78 0.31 -1.44 -0.34
N PRO A 79 -0.25 -2.33 -1.18
CA PRO A 79 0.43 -3.53 -1.63
C PRO A 79 1.82 -3.25 -2.17
N ASN A 80 1.94 -2.22 -2.98
CA ASN A 80 3.19 -1.80 -3.61
C ASN A 80 3.96 -2.98 -4.22
N LEU A 81 3.25 -3.76 -5.03
CA LEU A 81 3.72 -5.02 -5.61
C LEU A 81 4.96 -4.80 -6.48
N ARG A 82 6.00 -5.57 -6.20
CA ARG A 82 7.22 -5.66 -6.99
C ARG A 82 7.47 -7.13 -7.35
N PRO A 83 6.92 -7.62 -8.47
CA PRO A 83 7.00 -9.03 -8.85
C PRO A 83 8.40 -9.65 -8.73
N PRO A 84 9.50 -8.96 -9.15
CA PRO A 84 10.84 -9.55 -9.07
C PRO A 84 11.36 -9.85 -7.66
N LEU A 85 10.72 -9.30 -6.61
CA LEU A 85 11.14 -9.52 -5.21
C LEU A 85 10.45 -10.72 -4.56
N TRP A 86 9.54 -11.38 -5.25
CA TRP A 86 8.76 -12.50 -4.74
C TRP A 86 9.29 -13.85 -5.24
N LYS A 87 9.19 -14.88 -4.40
CA LYS A 87 9.49 -16.27 -4.80
C LYS A 87 8.50 -16.78 -5.84
N SER A 88 7.25 -16.33 -5.73
CA SER A 88 6.18 -16.60 -6.71
C SER A 88 5.10 -15.51 -6.64
N LEU A 89 4.32 -15.39 -7.72
CA LEU A 89 3.15 -14.49 -7.71
C LEU A 89 2.04 -14.98 -6.78
N ASP A 90 1.98 -16.28 -6.50
CA ASP A 90 1.03 -16.82 -5.53
C ASP A 90 1.40 -16.41 -4.10
N ASP A 91 2.70 -16.40 -3.76
CA ASP A 91 3.16 -15.86 -2.48
C ASP A 91 2.81 -14.37 -2.35
N ALA A 92 3.05 -13.59 -3.41
CA ALA A 92 2.66 -12.17 -3.45
C ALA A 92 1.16 -12.01 -3.21
N ARG A 93 0.34 -12.77 -3.94
CA ARG A 93 -1.13 -12.75 -3.81
C ARG A 93 -1.59 -13.08 -2.40
N ASN A 94 -1.00 -14.10 -1.77
CA ASN A 94 -1.31 -14.51 -0.42
C ASN A 94 -0.98 -13.41 0.61
N GLN A 95 0.17 -12.74 0.47
CA GLN A 95 0.55 -11.66 1.40
C GLN A 95 -0.27 -10.39 1.15
N ILE A 96 -0.63 -10.08 -0.10
CA ILE A 96 -1.57 -8.99 -0.39
C ILE A 96 -2.94 -9.31 0.22
N ALA A 97 -3.46 -10.52 0.04
CA ALA A 97 -4.72 -10.95 0.64
C ALA A 97 -4.71 -10.85 2.17
N TYR A 98 -3.59 -11.20 2.81
CA TYR A 98 -3.41 -10.97 4.24
C TYR A 98 -3.49 -9.47 4.57
N GLY A 99 -2.75 -8.60 3.86
CA GLY A 99 -2.79 -7.15 4.08
C GLY A 99 -4.20 -6.57 3.93
N LEU A 100 -4.93 -6.99 2.90
CA LEU A 100 -6.33 -6.60 2.66
C LEU A 100 -7.25 -6.99 3.83
N SER A 101 -7.03 -8.15 4.44
CA SER A 101 -7.82 -8.62 5.60
C SER A 101 -7.51 -7.85 6.89
N GLN A 102 -6.44 -7.06 6.93
CA GLN A 102 -6.01 -6.34 8.13
C GLN A 102 -6.32 -4.85 8.10
N CYS A 103 -6.41 -4.23 6.91
CA CYS A 103 -6.43 -2.78 6.77
C CYS A 103 -7.84 -2.16 6.86
N ASP A 104 -7.89 -0.93 7.37
CA ASP A 104 -9.07 -0.04 7.33
C ASP A 104 -9.03 0.86 6.10
N VAL A 105 -7.83 1.27 5.68
CA VAL A 105 -7.59 2.16 4.54
C VAL A 105 -6.69 1.44 3.55
N LEU A 106 -7.19 1.25 2.34
CA LEU A 106 -6.46 0.66 1.23
C LEU A 106 -6.12 1.72 0.19
N LYS A 107 -4.86 1.80 -0.21
CA LYS A 107 -4.46 2.37 -1.50
C LYS A 107 -3.96 1.22 -2.37
N ILE A 108 -4.42 1.16 -3.60
CA ILE A 108 -4.04 0.11 -4.56
C ILE A 108 -3.92 0.74 -5.96
N SER A 109 -2.97 0.26 -6.77
CA SER A 109 -2.85 0.71 -8.15
C SER A 109 -3.78 -0.06 -9.10
N ASP A 110 -3.93 0.47 -10.32
CA ASP A 110 -4.67 -0.16 -11.43
C ASP A 110 -4.21 -1.59 -11.70
N ASN A 111 -2.90 -1.81 -11.83
CA ASN A 111 -2.34 -3.13 -12.06
C ASN A 111 -2.53 -4.09 -10.89
N GLU A 112 -2.49 -3.58 -9.67
CA GLU A 112 -2.63 -4.39 -8.44
C GLU A 112 -4.08 -4.80 -8.22
N ILE A 113 -5.06 -3.92 -8.48
CA ILE A 113 -6.47 -4.30 -8.38
C ILE A 113 -6.82 -5.36 -9.43
N GLU A 114 -6.33 -5.22 -10.66
CA GLU A 114 -6.49 -6.24 -11.69
C GLU A 114 -5.82 -7.57 -11.27
N PHE A 115 -4.61 -7.52 -10.73
CA PHE A 115 -3.91 -8.69 -10.20
C PHE A 115 -4.71 -9.43 -9.13
N MET A 116 -5.41 -8.71 -8.24
CA MET A 116 -6.16 -9.30 -7.12
C MET A 116 -7.57 -9.74 -7.49
N THR A 117 -8.20 -9.10 -8.47
CA THR A 117 -9.63 -9.30 -8.79
C THR A 117 -9.88 -9.95 -10.15
N GLY A 118 -8.88 -9.90 -11.04
CA GLY A 118 -8.99 -10.38 -12.42
C GLY A 118 -9.80 -9.45 -13.34
N THR A 119 -10.05 -8.20 -12.92
CA THR A 119 -10.76 -7.21 -13.73
C THR A 119 -10.06 -5.86 -13.70
N SER A 120 -9.96 -5.20 -14.85
CA SER A 120 -9.48 -3.83 -15.01
C SER A 120 -10.58 -2.77 -14.82
N ASP A 121 -11.83 -3.19 -14.65
CA ASP A 121 -12.94 -2.30 -14.28
C ASP A 121 -12.84 -1.95 -12.79
N PHE A 122 -12.57 -0.68 -12.49
CA PHE A 122 -12.30 -0.23 -11.11
C PHE A 122 -13.53 -0.33 -10.21
N ASP A 123 -14.71 -0.04 -10.71
CA ASP A 123 -15.96 -0.14 -9.92
C ASP A 123 -16.25 -1.60 -9.57
N LYS A 124 -16.10 -2.49 -10.53
CA LYS A 124 -16.25 -3.94 -10.30
C LYS A 124 -15.16 -4.48 -9.38
N GLY A 125 -13.92 -4.07 -9.60
CA GLY A 125 -12.78 -4.47 -8.75
C GLY A 125 -12.93 -3.99 -7.31
N ALA A 126 -13.36 -2.73 -7.11
CA ALA A 126 -13.64 -2.17 -5.79
C ALA A 126 -14.75 -2.95 -5.06
N ASN A 127 -15.84 -3.25 -5.74
CA ASN A 127 -16.94 -4.05 -5.17
C ASN A 127 -16.46 -5.45 -4.74
N ILE A 128 -15.71 -6.15 -5.60
CA ILE A 128 -15.12 -7.47 -5.27
C ILE A 128 -14.25 -7.39 -4.02
N LEU A 129 -13.38 -6.36 -3.92
CA LEU A 129 -12.50 -6.23 -2.76
C LEU A 129 -13.27 -5.88 -1.49
N MET A 130 -14.19 -4.92 -1.53
CA MET A 130 -14.94 -4.48 -0.36
C MET A 130 -15.94 -5.53 0.13
N GLU A 131 -16.52 -6.34 -0.75
CA GLU A 131 -17.32 -7.49 -0.38
C GLU A 131 -16.50 -8.61 0.28
N ARG A 132 -15.32 -8.89 -0.28
CA ARG A 132 -14.41 -9.94 0.25
C ARG A 132 -13.73 -9.51 1.54
N TYR A 133 -13.45 -8.22 1.71
CA TYR A 133 -12.74 -7.64 2.86
C TYR A 133 -13.55 -6.49 3.47
N PRO A 134 -14.64 -6.78 4.21
CA PRO A 134 -15.54 -5.76 4.75
C PRO A 134 -14.92 -4.88 5.85
N ASN A 135 -13.70 -5.20 6.29
CA ASN A 135 -12.90 -4.34 7.16
C ASN A 135 -12.41 -3.07 6.46
N ILE A 136 -12.29 -3.05 5.13
CA ILE A 136 -11.84 -1.89 4.36
C ILE A 136 -12.94 -0.81 4.39
N LYS A 137 -12.63 0.33 5.01
CA LYS A 137 -13.55 1.48 5.15
C LYS A 137 -13.35 2.49 4.01
N LEU A 138 -12.10 2.70 3.60
CA LEU A 138 -11.73 3.59 2.51
C LEU A 138 -10.82 2.84 1.54
N LEU A 139 -11.23 2.77 0.28
CA LEU A 139 -10.45 2.21 -0.81
C LEU A 139 -10.11 3.30 -1.81
N ASN A 140 -8.82 3.45 -2.12
CA ASN A 140 -8.32 4.38 -3.13
C ASN A 140 -7.60 3.59 -4.23
N ILE A 141 -8.02 3.80 -5.48
CA ILE A 141 -7.37 3.24 -6.67
C ILE A 141 -6.62 4.38 -7.36
N THR A 142 -5.33 4.22 -7.58
CA THR A 142 -4.52 5.14 -8.38
C THR A 142 -4.30 4.58 -9.78
N ALA A 143 -4.60 5.39 -10.80
CA ALA A 143 -4.54 5.01 -12.21
C ALA A 143 -3.58 5.91 -13.01
N GLY A 144 -2.41 6.19 -12.44
CA GLY A 144 -1.37 6.99 -13.09
C GLY A 144 -1.88 8.32 -13.62
N ALA A 145 -1.72 8.55 -14.93
CA ALA A 145 -2.17 9.77 -15.61
C ALA A 145 -3.70 9.92 -15.65
N ASP A 146 -4.45 8.83 -15.49
CA ASP A 146 -5.91 8.85 -15.50
C ASP A 146 -6.51 9.32 -14.16
N GLY A 147 -5.67 9.55 -13.14
CA GLY A 147 -6.11 10.08 -11.86
C GLY A 147 -6.35 9.03 -10.79
N SER A 148 -7.37 9.24 -9.96
CA SER A 148 -7.68 8.35 -8.83
C SER A 148 -9.17 8.22 -8.58
N TYR A 149 -9.54 7.07 -8.03
CA TYR A 149 -10.90 6.73 -7.63
C TYR A 149 -10.90 6.40 -6.15
N SER A 150 -11.88 6.92 -5.40
CA SER A 150 -12.04 6.67 -3.98
C SER A 150 -13.44 6.14 -3.68
N TYR A 151 -13.51 5.13 -2.83
CA TYR A 151 -14.75 4.45 -2.43
C TYR A 151 -14.84 4.45 -0.90
N TYR A 152 -15.91 5.02 -0.38
CA TYR A 152 -16.20 5.06 1.04
C TYR A 152 -17.71 4.90 1.26
N ARG A 153 -18.15 3.79 1.82
CA ARG A 153 -19.57 3.43 1.91
C ARG A 153 -20.21 3.50 0.50
N GLU A 154 -21.29 4.26 0.35
CA GLU A 154 -21.99 4.48 -0.92
C GLU A 154 -21.39 5.62 -1.77
N ILE A 155 -20.32 6.25 -1.26
CA ILE A 155 -19.69 7.37 -1.96
C ILE A 155 -18.59 6.85 -2.88
N ARG A 156 -18.69 7.27 -4.15
CA ARG A 156 -17.64 7.11 -5.16
C ARG A 156 -17.19 8.49 -5.61
N ALA A 157 -15.90 8.74 -5.56
CA ALA A 157 -15.29 9.97 -6.05
C ALA A 157 -14.24 9.66 -7.11
N TYR A 158 -14.14 10.48 -8.14
CA TYR A 158 -13.08 10.47 -9.14
C TYR A 158 -12.39 11.82 -9.14
N VAL A 159 -11.06 11.80 -9.15
CA VAL A 159 -10.22 13.00 -9.26
C VAL A 159 -9.23 12.79 -10.40
N PRO A 160 -9.27 13.61 -11.45
CA PRO A 160 -8.33 13.52 -12.56
C PRO A 160 -6.91 13.90 -12.10
N SER A 161 -5.91 13.40 -12.79
CA SER A 161 -4.51 13.81 -12.55
C SER A 161 -4.31 15.28 -12.91
N TYR A 162 -3.54 15.96 -12.08
CA TYR A 162 -3.18 17.37 -12.28
C TYR A 162 -1.85 17.44 -13.05
N LEU A 163 -1.95 17.44 -14.38
CA LEU A 163 -0.79 17.43 -15.28
C LEU A 163 -0.33 18.84 -15.58
N LEU A 164 0.46 19.44 -14.69
CA LEU A 164 1.11 20.73 -14.91
C LEU A 164 2.53 20.52 -15.45
N GLY A 165 2.65 20.40 -16.78
CA GLY A 165 3.95 20.20 -17.45
C GLY A 165 4.32 18.75 -17.69
N GLY A 166 5.52 18.51 -18.26
CA GLY A 166 6.01 17.15 -18.55
C GLY A 166 6.42 16.42 -17.27
N THR A 167 5.91 15.22 -17.08
CA THR A 167 6.36 14.34 -15.98
C THR A 167 7.70 13.73 -16.37
N ILE A 168 8.72 13.94 -15.54
CA ILE A 168 10.08 13.41 -15.76
C ILE A 168 10.23 12.06 -15.04
N ASP A 169 9.72 11.97 -13.80
CA ASP A 169 9.79 10.76 -12.96
C ASP A 169 8.55 10.70 -12.04
N THR A 170 7.94 9.53 -11.94
CA THR A 170 6.79 9.27 -11.07
C THR A 170 7.16 8.47 -9.82
N THR A 171 8.46 8.32 -9.51
CA THR A 171 8.92 7.64 -8.29
C THR A 171 8.39 8.39 -7.07
N GLY A 172 7.75 7.66 -6.15
CA GLY A 172 7.15 8.21 -4.94
C GLY A 172 5.79 8.89 -5.13
N ALA A 173 5.24 8.95 -6.36
CA ALA A 173 3.91 9.54 -6.59
C ALA A 173 2.82 8.80 -5.80
N GLY A 174 2.85 7.46 -5.79
CA GLY A 174 1.94 6.62 -4.99
C GLY A 174 2.09 6.87 -3.49
N ASP A 175 3.32 6.95 -3.01
CA ASP A 175 3.64 7.18 -1.59
C ASP A 175 3.16 8.58 -1.17
N THR A 176 3.38 9.60 -2.02
CA THR A 176 2.91 10.97 -1.78
C THR A 176 1.39 11.06 -1.74
N PHE A 177 0.71 10.38 -2.67
CA PHE A 177 -0.75 10.28 -2.69
C PHE A 177 -1.25 9.64 -1.38
N CYS A 178 -0.68 8.49 -1.02
CA CYS A 178 -1.04 7.77 0.20
C CYS A 178 -0.84 8.65 1.46
N GLY A 179 0.34 9.25 1.61
CA GLY A 179 0.64 10.14 2.73
C GLY A 179 -0.30 11.34 2.83
N SER A 180 -0.68 11.93 1.69
CA SER A 180 -1.63 13.05 1.64
C SER A 180 -3.03 12.63 2.07
N VAL A 181 -3.54 11.51 1.56
CA VAL A 181 -4.85 10.95 1.94
C VAL A 181 -4.89 10.63 3.43
N LEU A 182 -3.85 9.99 3.95
CA LEU A 182 -3.79 9.61 5.37
C LEU A 182 -3.75 10.83 6.28
N ASN A 183 -2.96 11.86 5.94
CA ASN A 183 -2.91 13.10 6.70
C ASN A 183 -4.27 13.80 6.74
N LEU A 184 -4.92 13.96 5.58
CA LEU A 184 -6.26 14.58 5.50
C LEU A 184 -7.31 13.76 6.25
N SER A 185 -7.30 12.43 6.15
CA SER A 185 -8.20 11.55 6.88
C SER A 185 -8.06 11.70 8.39
N LEU A 186 -6.82 11.81 8.90
CA LEU A 186 -6.57 11.99 10.34
C LEU A 186 -7.01 13.38 10.84
N ILE A 187 -6.89 14.43 10.03
CA ILE A 187 -7.32 15.77 10.39
C ILE A 187 -8.86 15.84 10.42
N HIS A 188 -9.53 15.29 9.41
CA HIS A 188 -10.99 15.40 9.31
C HIS A 188 -11.77 14.39 10.15
N ILE A 189 -11.22 13.22 10.47
CA ILE A 189 -11.86 12.24 11.36
C ILE A 189 -11.82 12.71 12.84
N SER A 190 -10.87 13.56 13.19
CA SER A 190 -10.73 14.07 14.57
C SER A 190 -11.53 15.33 14.87
N GLU A 191 -12.10 16.00 13.86
CA GLU A 191 -12.98 17.15 14.04
C GLU A 191 -14.43 16.78 13.66
N PRO A 192 -15.37 16.75 14.63
CA PRO A 192 -16.78 16.68 14.27
C PRO A 192 -17.12 17.93 13.46
N THR A 193 -17.55 17.75 12.23
CA THR A 193 -18.15 18.82 11.42
C THR A 193 -19.26 19.47 12.25
N ARG A 194 -19.03 20.71 12.67
CA ARG A 194 -20.08 21.58 13.24
C ARG A 194 -21.00 22.05 12.13
#